data_64afeb993d9634fca7bf2919f79c68ef
#
_entry.id   64afeb993d9634fca7bf2919f79c68ef
#
_cell.length_a   1.000
_cell.length_b   1.000
_cell.length_c   1.000
_cell.angle_alpha   90.00
_cell.angle_beta   90.00
_cell.angle_gamma   90.00
#
_symmetry.space_group_name_H-M   'P 1'
#
loop_
_entity.id
_entity.type
_entity.pdbx_description
1 polymer ?
#
loop_
_entity_poly.entity_id
_entity_poly.type
_entity_poly.pdbx_seq_one_letter_code
_entity_poly.pdbx_strand_id
1 'polypeptide(L)'
;MGLDNYISVKRTAYSNQIAELKRFEDDWDKEHKYSFEVCYWRKCWNVRGAIIENIDGGFNDNGDTPITSEDVKKIIVALKAFNEDNWDDFLGSIWTWEEHEPHMQRNIENLEYLLTLMDKYELEVEFVDSY
;
A
#
# COMPACT_ATOMS: atom_id res chain seq x y z
N MET A 1 18.52 7.37 7.24
CA MET A 1 17.17 6.95 7.63
C MET A 1 16.40 6.47 6.42
N GLY A 2 15.73 5.35 6.55
CA GLY A 2 15.02 4.76 5.44
C GLY A 2 13.59 5.26 5.36
N LEU A 3 13.08 5.41 4.16
CA LEU A 3 11.67 5.60 3.92
C LEU A 3 11.00 4.24 3.79
N ASP A 4 9.97 4.00 4.58
CA ASP A 4 9.14 2.81 4.50
C ASP A 4 7.68 3.24 4.36
N ASN A 5 6.98 2.68 3.39
CA ASN A 5 5.57 2.92 3.16
C ASN A 5 4.80 1.62 3.11
N TYR A 6 3.61 1.65 3.71
CA TYR A 6 2.73 0.48 3.78
C TYR A 6 1.31 0.89 3.41
N ILE A 7 0.56 -0.04 2.83
CA ILE A 7 -0.90 0.02 2.84
C ILE A 7 -1.35 -1.16 3.65
N SER A 8 -2.15 -0.91 4.68
CA SER A 8 -2.50 -1.90 5.69
C SER A 8 -3.98 -1.84 6.06
N VAL A 9 -4.51 -2.97 6.50
CA VAL A 9 -5.85 -3.06 7.11
C VAL A 9 -5.65 -3.22 8.60
N LYS A 10 -6.30 -2.37 9.40
CA LYS A 10 -6.23 -2.49 10.86
C LYS A 10 -6.81 -3.80 11.34
N ARG A 11 -6.15 -4.42 12.30
CA ARG A 11 -6.69 -5.60 12.99
C ARG A 11 -7.66 -5.14 14.07
N THR A 12 -8.91 -5.57 13.91
CA THR A 12 -9.97 -5.37 14.88
C THR A 12 -10.62 -6.73 15.15
N ALA A 13 -11.50 -6.81 16.16
CA ALA A 13 -12.26 -8.04 16.38
C ALA A 13 -13.03 -8.45 15.13
N TYR A 14 -13.53 -7.49 14.39
CA TYR A 14 -14.26 -7.71 13.14
C TYR A 14 -13.34 -8.20 12.02
N SER A 15 -12.23 -7.48 11.74
CA SER A 15 -11.34 -7.84 10.64
C SER A 15 -10.63 -9.18 10.87
N ASN A 16 -10.34 -9.53 12.13
CA ASN A 16 -9.73 -10.80 12.46
C ASN A 16 -10.61 -12.01 12.14
N GLN A 17 -11.91 -11.81 11.95
CA GLN A 17 -12.85 -12.87 11.57
C GLN A 17 -12.97 -13.05 10.06
N ILE A 18 -12.39 -12.16 9.27
CA ILE A 18 -12.48 -12.20 7.81
C ILE A 18 -11.38 -13.12 7.27
N ALA A 19 -11.79 -14.31 6.81
CA ALA A 19 -10.87 -15.32 6.35
C ALA A 19 -10.03 -14.85 5.15
N GLU A 20 -10.62 -14.06 4.26
CA GLU A 20 -9.95 -13.55 3.05
C GLU A 20 -8.75 -12.66 3.35
N LEU A 21 -8.75 -11.97 4.51
CA LEU A 21 -7.60 -11.14 4.92
C LEU A 21 -6.36 -11.96 5.27
N LYS A 22 -6.52 -13.24 5.52
CA LYS A 22 -5.38 -14.12 5.80
C LYS A 22 -4.43 -14.27 4.62
N ARG A 23 -4.87 -13.94 3.42
CA ARG A 23 -4.00 -13.85 2.24
C ARG A 23 -2.81 -12.92 2.48
N PHE A 24 -3.01 -11.88 3.29
CA PHE A 24 -1.97 -10.88 3.59
C PHE A 24 -1.15 -11.23 4.84
N GLU A 25 -1.47 -12.30 5.53
CA GLU A 25 -0.68 -12.77 6.66
C GLU A 25 0.53 -13.56 6.19
N ASP A 26 1.68 -13.22 6.75
CA ASP A 26 2.87 -14.05 6.69
C ASP A 26 3.33 -14.36 8.12
N ASP A 27 4.43 -15.08 8.28
CA ASP A 27 4.92 -15.44 9.62
C ASP A 27 5.33 -14.20 10.44
N TRP A 28 5.72 -13.13 9.77
CA TRP A 28 6.05 -11.85 10.40
C TRP A 28 4.80 -11.18 10.95
N ASP A 29 3.70 -11.17 10.18
CA ASP A 29 2.45 -10.53 10.58
C ASP A 29 1.79 -11.21 11.76
N LYS A 30 2.01 -12.51 11.96
CA LYS A 30 1.50 -13.22 13.14
C LYS A 30 2.10 -12.68 14.43
N GLU A 31 3.30 -12.13 14.37
CA GLU A 31 3.97 -11.51 15.51
C GLU A 31 3.58 -10.03 15.63
N HIS A 32 3.27 -9.36 14.52
CA HIS A 32 2.85 -7.97 14.46
C HIS A 32 1.33 -7.87 14.37
N LYS A 33 0.68 -7.81 15.51
CA LYS A 33 -0.78 -8.01 15.66
C LYS A 33 -1.63 -6.76 15.40
N TYR A 34 -1.06 -5.70 14.80
CA TYR A 34 -1.79 -4.43 14.67
C TYR A 34 -2.46 -4.25 13.32
N SER A 35 -1.92 -4.87 12.28
CA SER A 35 -2.45 -4.70 10.93
C SER A 35 -2.14 -5.88 10.02
N PHE A 36 -2.95 -6.00 8.95
CA PHE A 36 -2.62 -6.85 7.81
C PHE A 36 -1.87 -5.99 6.80
N GLU A 37 -0.64 -6.34 6.47
CA GLU A 37 0.16 -5.63 5.50
C GLU A 37 -0.24 -6.06 4.08
N VAL A 38 -0.83 -5.13 3.33
CA VAL A 38 -1.25 -5.39 1.95
C VAL A 38 -0.12 -5.09 0.98
N CYS A 39 0.54 -3.95 1.17
CA CYS A 39 1.63 -3.49 0.32
C CYS A 39 2.75 -2.95 1.17
N TYR A 40 3.98 -3.05 0.64
CA TYR A 40 5.16 -2.47 1.25
C TYR A 40 6.09 -1.91 0.18
N TRP A 41 6.60 -0.71 0.41
CA TRP A 41 7.64 -0.08 -0.41
C TRP A 41 8.73 0.46 0.49
N ARG A 42 9.98 0.16 0.12
CA ARG A 42 11.14 0.67 0.83
C ARG A 42 11.91 1.63 -0.06
N LYS A 43 12.13 2.84 0.45
CA LYS A 43 12.93 3.88 -0.22
C LYS A 43 12.42 4.20 -1.63
N CYS A 44 11.11 4.20 -1.82
CA CYS A 44 10.47 4.52 -3.09
C CYS A 44 9.75 5.87 -3.00
N TRP A 45 10.50 6.96 -3.02
CA TRP A 45 9.95 8.31 -2.93
C TRP A 45 8.99 8.63 -4.06
N ASN A 46 9.24 8.08 -5.26
CA ASN A 46 8.36 8.22 -6.42
C ASN A 46 6.99 7.56 -6.19
N VAL A 47 6.98 6.37 -5.61
CA VAL A 47 5.73 5.67 -5.27
C VAL A 47 4.99 6.42 -4.17
N ARG A 48 5.71 6.88 -3.15
CA ARG A 48 5.13 7.69 -2.07
C ARG A 48 4.41 8.92 -2.62
N GLY A 49 5.07 9.66 -3.51
CA GLY A 49 4.48 10.84 -4.13
C GLY A 49 3.22 10.53 -4.92
N ALA A 50 3.24 9.45 -5.70
CA ALA A 50 2.08 9.02 -6.49
C ALA A 50 0.90 8.64 -5.60
N ILE A 51 1.16 7.99 -4.47
CA ILE A 51 0.10 7.61 -3.52
C ILE A 51 -0.49 8.84 -2.86
N ILE A 52 0.35 9.74 -2.36
CA ILE A 52 -0.10 10.95 -1.65
C ILE A 52 -1.00 11.81 -2.54
N GLU A 53 -0.66 11.96 -3.83
CA GLU A 53 -1.44 12.74 -4.78
C GLU A 53 -2.86 12.19 -4.99
N ASN A 54 -3.09 10.94 -4.64
CA ASN A 54 -4.36 10.24 -4.86
C ASN A 54 -5.17 10.02 -3.58
N ILE A 55 -4.75 10.62 -2.48
CA ILE A 55 -5.50 10.58 -1.22
C ILE A 55 -6.31 11.86 -1.08
N ASP A 56 -7.64 11.73 -1.08
CA ASP A 56 -8.53 12.83 -0.78
C ASP A 56 -8.66 13.00 0.74
N GLY A 57 -8.84 14.22 1.21
CA GLY A 57 -9.11 14.47 2.62
C GLY A 57 -7.90 14.71 3.50
N GLY A 58 -6.72 14.77 2.90
CA GLY A 58 -5.52 15.13 3.64
C GLY A 58 -4.58 13.95 3.87
N PHE A 59 -3.34 14.29 4.12
CA PHE A 59 -2.25 13.33 4.31
C PHE A 59 -1.49 13.65 5.59
N ASN A 60 -1.26 12.64 6.40
CA ASN A 60 -0.47 12.76 7.64
C ASN A 60 0.98 12.39 7.34
N ASP A 61 1.82 13.41 7.19
CA ASP A 61 3.26 13.23 6.94
C ASP A 61 3.90 12.46 8.10
N ASN A 62 4.68 11.43 7.76
CA ASN A 62 5.33 10.54 8.73
C ASN A 62 4.34 9.94 9.73
N GLY A 63 3.17 9.53 9.26
CA GLY A 63 2.11 8.99 10.10
C GLY A 63 1.15 8.12 9.30
N ASP A 64 0.01 7.85 9.89
CA ASP A 64 -1.01 6.99 9.30
C ASP A 64 -2.15 7.84 8.72
N THR A 65 -2.53 7.56 7.49
CA THR A 65 -3.61 8.26 6.80
C THR A 65 -4.69 7.27 6.39
N PRO A 66 -5.93 7.43 6.89
CA PRO A 66 -7.03 6.60 6.41
C PRO A 66 -7.26 6.82 4.92
N ILE A 67 -7.50 5.74 4.19
CA ILE A 67 -7.79 5.80 2.75
C ILE A 67 -9.10 5.07 2.45
N THR A 68 -9.83 5.61 1.48
CA THR A 68 -11.12 5.08 1.05
C THR A 68 -10.95 4.13 -0.14
N SER A 69 -12.02 3.42 -0.51
CA SER A 69 -12.01 2.59 -1.71
C SER A 69 -11.77 3.41 -2.97
N GLU A 70 -12.26 4.65 -3.01
CA GLU A 70 -12.00 5.55 -4.13
C GLU A 70 -10.53 5.94 -4.22
N ASP A 71 -9.89 6.18 -3.07
CA ASP A 71 -8.46 6.44 -3.00
C ASP A 71 -7.66 5.23 -3.52
N VAL A 72 -8.05 4.03 -3.11
CA VAL A 72 -7.38 2.79 -3.56
C VAL A 72 -7.49 2.63 -5.07
N LYS A 73 -8.66 2.91 -5.65
CA LYS A 73 -8.84 2.87 -7.12
C LYS A 73 -7.88 3.81 -7.83
N LYS A 74 -7.76 5.03 -7.35
CA LYS A 74 -6.85 6.03 -7.93
C LYS A 74 -5.38 5.63 -7.76
N ILE A 75 -5.04 5.07 -6.62
CA ILE A 75 -3.69 4.58 -6.35
C ILE A 75 -3.32 3.45 -7.31
N ILE A 76 -4.22 2.52 -7.54
CA ILE A 76 -3.98 1.41 -8.50
C ILE A 76 -3.68 1.97 -9.89
N VAL A 77 -4.46 2.94 -10.36
CA VAL A 77 -4.23 3.59 -11.67
C VAL A 77 -2.86 4.25 -11.71
N ALA A 78 -2.50 4.98 -10.66
CA ALA A 78 -1.21 5.67 -10.57
C ALA A 78 -0.03 4.68 -10.57
N LEU A 79 -0.15 3.57 -9.85
CA LEU A 79 0.90 2.55 -9.80
C LEU A 79 1.06 1.84 -11.15
N LYS A 80 -0.04 1.59 -11.85
CA LYS A 80 0.01 0.99 -13.20
C LYS A 80 0.65 1.89 -14.24
N ALA A 81 0.71 3.18 -13.98
CA ALA A 81 1.32 4.15 -14.89
C ALA A 81 2.85 4.15 -14.83
N PHE A 82 3.47 3.55 -13.81
CA PHE A 82 4.92 3.42 -13.76
C PHE A 82 5.44 2.45 -14.82
N ASN A 83 6.56 2.82 -15.45
CA ASN A 83 7.23 2.01 -16.46
C ASN A 83 8.73 2.34 -16.45
N GLU A 84 9.49 1.69 -17.30
CA GLU A 84 10.93 1.89 -17.43
C GLU A 84 11.30 3.35 -17.69
N ASP A 85 10.49 4.06 -18.46
CA ASP A 85 10.79 5.43 -18.88
C ASP A 85 10.60 6.46 -17.75
N ASN A 86 9.66 6.21 -16.83
CA ASN A 86 9.32 7.19 -15.78
C ASN A 86 9.73 6.79 -14.37
N TRP A 87 10.23 5.59 -14.16
CA TRP A 87 10.55 5.07 -12.82
C TRP A 87 11.59 5.92 -12.09
N ASP A 88 12.61 6.38 -12.82
CA ASP A 88 13.74 7.11 -12.24
C ASP A 88 13.62 8.64 -12.33
N ASP A 89 12.46 9.17 -12.71
CA ASP A 89 12.27 10.60 -12.99
C ASP A 89 12.42 11.50 -11.76
N PHE A 90 12.50 10.95 -10.57
CA PHE A 90 12.74 11.70 -9.35
C PHE A 90 13.76 10.98 -8.49
N LEU A 91 14.21 11.61 -7.44
CA LEU A 91 15.02 11.06 -6.36
C LEU A 91 14.43 9.73 -5.88
N GLY A 92 14.35 8.84 -6.82
CA GLY A 92 13.45 7.77 -6.80
C GLY A 92 13.80 6.67 -5.84
N SER A 93 13.74 5.53 -6.34
CA SER A 93 14.03 4.30 -5.63
C SER A 93 15.51 3.98 -5.76
N ILE A 94 16.06 3.26 -4.79
CA ILE A 94 17.35 2.61 -4.93
C ILE A 94 17.29 1.43 -5.92
N TRP A 95 16.07 1.07 -6.33
CA TRP A 95 15.84 -0.06 -7.22
C TRP A 95 15.71 0.40 -8.66
N THR A 96 16.24 -0.39 -9.61
CA THR A 96 15.92 -0.19 -11.03
C THR A 96 14.48 -0.64 -11.29
N TRP A 97 13.88 -0.18 -12.38
CA TRP A 97 12.56 -0.64 -12.76
C TRP A 97 12.51 -2.17 -12.95
N GLU A 98 13.52 -2.74 -13.60
CA GLU A 98 13.61 -4.18 -13.82
C GLU A 98 13.59 -4.96 -12.50
N GLU A 99 14.32 -4.48 -11.49
CA GLU A 99 14.35 -5.10 -10.16
C GLU A 99 13.03 -4.95 -9.43
N HIS A 100 12.36 -3.81 -9.58
CA HIS A 100 11.16 -3.46 -8.84
C HIS A 100 9.88 -4.00 -9.47
N GLU A 101 9.82 -4.13 -10.78
CA GLU A 101 8.60 -4.48 -11.51
C GLU A 101 7.83 -5.68 -10.94
N PRO A 102 8.47 -6.83 -10.63
CA PRO A 102 7.74 -7.96 -10.05
C PRO A 102 7.10 -7.64 -8.70
N HIS A 103 7.75 -6.81 -7.90
CA HIS A 103 7.21 -6.36 -6.62
C HIS A 103 6.03 -5.40 -6.81
N MET A 104 6.14 -4.48 -7.77
CA MET A 104 5.03 -3.59 -8.13
C MET A 104 3.81 -4.38 -8.58
N GLN A 105 3.99 -5.39 -9.42
CA GLN A 105 2.89 -6.23 -9.89
C GLN A 105 2.17 -6.93 -8.74
N ARG A 106 2.91 -7.48 -7.78
CA ARG A 106 2.31 -8.13 -6.61
C ARG A 106 1.54 -7.14 -5.77
N ASN A 107 2.07 -5.94 -5.58
CA ASN A 107 1.39 -4.90 -4.81
C ASN A 107 0.10 -4.46 -5.50
N ILE A 108 0.12 -4.30 -6.82
CA ILE A 108 -1.09 -3.96 -7.59
C ILE A 108 -2.14 -5.07 -7.46
N GLU A 109 -1.74 -6.32 -7.61
CA GLU A 109 -2.65 -7.46 -7.45
C GLU A 109 -3.25 -7.51 -6.04
N ASN A 110 -2.44 -7.25 -5.03
CA ASN A 110 -2.91 -7.20 -3.65
C ASN A 110 -3.90 -6.06 -3.42
N LEU A 111 -3.66 -4.90 -4.04
CA LEU A 111 -4.59 -3.77 -3.94
C LEU A 111 -5.91 -4.05 -4.67
N GLU A 112 -5.85 -4.70 -5.83
CA GLU A 112 -7.06 -5.09 -6.55
C GLU A 112 -7.90 -6.08 -5.73
N TYR A 113 -7.23 -7.04 -5.08
CA TYR A 113 -7.91 -7.97 -4.19
C TYR A 113 -8.48 -7.26 -2.96
N LEU A 114 -7.71 -6.36 -2.34
CA LEU A 114 -8.18 -5.55 -1.22
C LEU A 114 -9.43 -4.77 -1.60
N LEU A 115 -9.46 -4.20 -2.79
CA LEU A 115 -10.61 -3.42 -3.26
C LEU A 115 -11.88 -4.28 -3.29
N THR A 116 -11.78 -5.54 -3.71
CA THR A 116 -12.93 -6.46 -3.67
C THR A 116 -13.42 -6.70 -2.25
N LEU A 117 -12.49 -6.76 -1.29
CA LEU A 117 -12.84 -6.95 0.13
C LEU A 117 -13.48 -5.68 0.72
N MET A 118 -13.02 -4.49 0.31
CA MET A 118 -13.60 -3.22 0.75
C MET A 118 -15.04 -3.05 0.26
N ASP A 119 -15.40 -3.68 -0.86
CA ASP A 119 -16.77 -3.70 -1.34
C ASP A 119 -17.70 -4.64 -0.53
N LYS A 120 -17.09 -5.65 0.11
CA LYS A 120 -17.85 -6.66 0.88
C LYS A 120 -17.92 -6.34 2.37
N TYR A 121 -16.88 -5.73 2.90
CA TYR A 121 -16.68 -5.54 4.34
C TYR A 121 -16.30 -4.10 4.64
N GLU A 122 -16.70 -3.63 5.82
CA GLU A 122 -16.22 -2.35 6.33
C GLU A 122 -14.83 -2.54 6.92
N LEU A 123 -13.81 -2.13 6.18
CA LEU A 123 -12.42 -2.27 6.59
C LEU A 123 -11.82 -0.89 6.87
N GLU A 124 -11.00 -0.81 7.91
CA GLU A 124 -10.20 0.37 8.19
C GLU A 124 -8.86 0.20 7.48
N VAL A 125 -8.72 0.85 6.33
CA VAL A 125 -7.51 0.80 5.50
C VAL A 125 -6.75 2.08 5.66
N GLU A 126 -5.43 1.99 5.77
CA GLU A 126 -4.58 3.16 5.93
C GLU A 126 -3.29 3.06 5.13
N PHE A 127 -2.80 4.23 4.72
CA PHE A 127 -1.47 4.40 4.18
C PHE A 127 -0.55 4.84 5.32
N VAL A 128 0.50 4.08 5.56
CA VAL A 128 1.47 4.35 6.62
C VAL A 128 2.74 4.91 6.00
N ASP A 129 3.13 6.10 6.45
CA ASP A 129 4.33 6.80 6.02
C ASP A 129 5.32 6.86 7.18
N SER A 130 6.52 6.32 6.96
CA SER A 130 7.54 6.25 8.00
C SER A 130 8.92 6.55 7.42
N TYR A 131 9.55 7.62 7.93
CA TYR A 131 10.91 7.99 7.54
C TYR A 131 11.68 8.64 8.66
#